data_fee37e20a6c1c4cc8c8be6a4f29a631a
#
_entry.id   fee37e20a6c1c4cc8c8be6a4f29a631a
#
_cell.length_a   1.000
_cell.length_b   1.000
_cell.length_c   1.000
_cell.angle_alpha   90.00
_cell.angle_beta   90.00
_cell.angle_gamma   90.00
#
_symmetry.space_group_name_H-M   'P 1'
#
loop_
_entity.id
_entity.type
_entity.pdbx_description
1 polymer ?
#
loop_
_entity_poly.entity_id
_entity_poly.type
_entity_poly.pdbx_seq_one_letter_code
_entity_poly.pdbx_strand_id
1 'polypeptide(L)'
;GTYEYVIRGYQMARVWNFSAGPSCLPEDVLKECAAEMMDCNGTGQSVMEMSHRSSAFEPIIQDAEAMVRKLMKVPENYKVLFVQGGGSTQFAMVAENLGIHTGKAAYIETGVWAKKAAQEAAKLGVEVTTIASSKDKGYSYIPKVEKIEGDYDYAYICFNNTIMGTHYEYIPETGNIPLVADISSCVLSEELDVSKFGLLFAGAQKNLAPAGVTLVIIREDLIPELDDCRPGTPTMLAYKTHADNGSMYNTPPCYTIYVLDKVLHWIEKNGGAAGINKLNVEKANYLYDYLDNSDFYRATAEKGSRSLMNVPFLTKYSVAGATDEAVLAKEKEINSKFVKEAEAAGLVNLKGHRLVGGMRASIYNAMPLAGVKALVEFMKKFAEENK
;
A
#
# COMPACT_ATOMS: atom_id res chain seq x y z
N GLY A 1 -20.78 6.07 14.46
CA GLY A 1 -20.81 5.54 15.80
C GLY A 1 -19.41 5.29 16.32
N THR A 2 -19.11 5.74 17.52
CA THR A 2 -17.93 5.37 18.28
C THR A 2 -18.08 3.89 18.66
N TYR A 3 -17.08 3.09 18.36
CA TYR A 3 -17.03 1.70 18.77
C TYR A 3 -16.62 1.64 20.25
N GLU A 4 -17.47 1.11 21.10
CA GLU A 4 -17.23 1.04 22.53
C GLU A 4 -16.82 -0.39 22.92
N TYR A 5 -15.66 -0.53 23.55
CA TYR A 5 -15.21 -1.79 24.15
C TYR A 5 -15.20 -1.67 25.66
N VAL A 6 -15.72 -2.71 26.34
CA VAL A 6 -15.60 -2.83 27.79
C VAL A 6 -14.46 -3.78 28.11
N ILE A 7 -13.34 -3.24 28.59
CA ILE A 7 -12.26 -4.01 29.18
C ILE A 7 -12.18 -3.64 30.66
N ARG A 8 -12.46 -4.60 31.54
CA ARG A 8 -12.41 -4.43 32.99
C ARG A 8 -13.22 -3.24 33.52
N GLY A 9 -14.39 -3.02 32.98
CA GLY A 9 -15.29 -1.94 33.42
C GLY A 9 -14.94 -0.54 32.87
N TYR A 10 -13.96 -0.42 32.01
CA TYR A 10 -13.67 0.83 31.31
C TYR A 10 -14.21 0.77 29.88
N GLN A 11 -14.94 1.78 29.51
CA GLN A 11 -15.43 1.96 28.14
C GLN A 11 -14.35 2.68 27.34
N MET A 12 -13.79 2.02 26.31
CA MET A 12 -12.79 2.63 25.43
C MET A 12 -13.42 2.85 24.04
N ALA A 13 -13.41 4.10 23.58
CA ALA A 13 -13.80 4.42 22.22
C ALA A 13 -12.62 4.17 21.28
N ARG A 14 -12.86 3.43 20.17
CA ARG A 14 -11.84 3.24 19.14
C ARG A 14 -11.70 4.52 18.33
N VAL A 15 -10.46 4.97 18.12
CA VAL A 15 -10.16 6.17 17.33
C VAL A 15 -10.25 5.91 15.82
N TRP A 16 -10.41 6.98 15.04
CA TRP A 16 -10.29 6.95 13.59
C TRP A 16 -8.81 7.12 13.24
N ASN A 17 -8.18 6.04 12.78
CA ASN A 17 -6.75 6.02 12.47
C ASN A 17 -6.51 6.23 10.97
N PHE A 18 -5.89 7.35 10.62
CA PHE A 18 -5.55 7.72 9.24
C PHE A 18 -4.08 7.46 8.89
N SER A 19 -3.40 6.60 9.62
CA SER A 19 -1.99 6.26 9.38
C SER A 19 -1.79 5.68 7.98
N ALA A 20 -0.67 6.04 7.36
CA ALA A 20 -0.33 5.56 6.01
C ALA A 20 0.23 4.13 5.98
N GLY A 21 0.81 3.68 7.10
CA GLY A 21 1.33 2.32 7.21
C GLY A 21 2.33 2.16 8.36
N PRO A 22 2.14 1.17 9.24
CA PRO A 22 0.93 0.34 9.37
C PRO A 22 -0.35 1.15 9.53
N SER A 23 -1.44 0.65 8.94
CA SER A 23 -2.71 1.37 8.87
C SER A 23 -3.82 0.67 9.68
N CYS A 24 -5.00 1.27 9.71
CA CYS A 24 -6.14 0.64 10.37
C CYS A 24 -6.52 -0.68 9.70
N LEU A 25 -7.06 -1.59 10.50
CA LEU A 25 -7.58 -2.88 10.06
C LEU A 25 -9.10 -2.90 10.19
N PRO A 26 -9.81 -3.74 9.40
CA PRO A 26 -11.25 -3.89 9.58
C PRO A 26 -11.57 -4.33 11.00
N GLU A 27 -12.52 -3.68 11.64
CA GLU A 27 -12.87 -3.97 13.03
C GLU A 27 -13.37 -5.41 13.22
N ASP A 28 -14.18 -5.90 12.28
CA ASP A 28 -14.66 -7.29 12.34
C ASP A 28 -13.51 -8.29 12.32
N VAL A 29 -12.45 -8.01 11.57
CA VAL A 29 -11.25 -8.85 11.55
C VAL A 29 -10.55 -8.82 12.91
N LEU A 30 -10.40 -7.64 13.52
CA LEU A 30 -9.79 -7.53 14.84
C LEU A 30 -10.60 -8.27 15.90
N LYS A 31 -11.93 -8.21 15.84
CA LYS A 31 -12.81 -8.97 16.73
C LYS A 31 -12.64 -10.48 16.58
N GLU A 32 -12.57 -10.97 15.35
CA GLU A 32 -12.32 -12.39 15.08
C GLU A 32 -10.97 -12.85 15.62
N CYS A 33 -9.92 -12.06 15.36
CA CYS A 33 -8.57 -12.35 15.88
C CYS A 33 -8.54 -12.37 17.41
N ALA A 34 -9.22 -11.44 18.04
CA ALA A 34 -9.31 -11.39 19.51
C ALA A 34 -10.02 -12.62 20.08
N ALA A 35 -11.11 -13.05 19.43
CA ALA A 35 -11.87 -14.22 19.85
C ALA A 35 -11.08 -15.53 19.71
N GLU A 36 -10.20 -15.61 18.72
CA GLU A 36 -9.39 -16.79 18.40
C GLU A 36 -7.98 -16.75 19.00
N MET A 37 -7.65 -15.71 19.77
CA MET A 37 -6.29 -15.50 20.27
C MET A 37 -5.75 -16.68 21.07
N MET A 38 -6.54 -17.25 21.96
CA MET A 38 -6.13 -18.37 22.82
C MET A 38 -6.40 -19.75 22.20
N ASP A 39 -7.35 -19.82 21.30
CA ASP A 39 -7.79 -21.08 20.69
C ASP A 39 -8.26 -20.83 19.26
N CYS A 40 -7.36 -21.05 18.31
CA CYS A 40 -7.68 -20.96 16.90
C CYS A 40 -8.18 -22.30 16.37
N ASN A 41 -9.39 -22.32 15.84
CA ASN A 41 -10.02 -23.50 15.21
C ASN A 41 -10.07 -24.76 16.11
N GLY A 42 -10.22 -24.58 17.42
CA GLY A 42 -10.31 -25.69 18.37
C GLY A 42 -8.98 -26.41 18.64
N THR A 43 -7.85 -25.82 18.23
CA THR A 43 -6.51 -26.40 18.44
C THR A 43 -5.99 -26.19 19.86
N GLY A 44 -6.61 -25.28 20.63
CA GLY A 44 -6.11 -24.87 21.95
C GLY A 44 -4.85 -24.03 21.87
N GLN A 45 -4.47 -23.55 20.68
CA GLN A 45 -3.27 -22.76 20.46
C GLN A 45 -3.61 -21.42 19.83
N SER A 46 -2.83 -20.38 20.20
CA SER A 46 -2.74 -19.16 19.43
C SER A 46 -1.97 -19.42 18.13
N VAL A 47 -2.37 -18.77 17.05
CA VAL A 47 -1.58 -18.82 15.79
C VAL A 47 -0.15 -18.33 16.03
N MET A 48 0.04 -17.40 16.98
CA MET A 48 1.37 -16.88 17.32
C MET A 48 2.37 -17.97 17.78
N GLU A 49 1.88 -19.09 18.30
CA GLU A 49 2.71 -20.17 18.83
C GLU A 49 2.67 -21.45 17.97
N MET A 50 1.94 -21.43 16.85
CA MET A 50 1.88 -22.59 15.96
C MET A 50 3.19 -22.78 15.19
N SER A 51 3.64 -24.03 15.09
CA SER A 51 4.68 -24.37 14.14
C SER A 51 4.13 -24.18 12.71
N HIS A 52 4.91 -23.53 11.86
CA HIS A 52 4.53 -23.33 10.45
C HIS A 52 4.42 -24.64 9.66
N ARG A 53 5.04 -25.72 10.16
CA ARG A 53 4.98 -27.06 9.54
C ARG A 53 3.88 -27.93 10.14
N SER A 54 3.08 -27.40 11.04
CA SER A 54 1.99 -28.12 11.68
C SER A 54 0.77 -28.22 10.78
N SER A 55 -0.04 -29.26 11.01
CA SER A 55 -1.36 -29.41 10.38
C SER A 55 -2.35 -28.32 10.81
N ALA A 56 -2.05 -27.58 11.88
CA ALA A 56 -2.86 -26.48 12.36
C ALA A 56 -2.63 -25.19 11.53
N PHE A 57 -1.39 -24.92 11.12
CA PHE A 57 -1.06 -23.72 10.36
C PHE A 57 -1.17 -23.91 8.83
N GLU A 58 -0.83 -25.06 8.32
CA GLU A 58 -0.83 -25.32 6.87
C GLU A 58 -2.12 -24.90 6.15
N PRO A 59 -3.33 -25.20 6.69
CA PRO A 59 -4.57 -24.74 6.06
C PRO A 59 -4.68 -23.20 6.00
N ILE A 60 -4.10 -22.48 6.95
CA ILE A 60 -4.16 -21.01 7.00
C ILE A 60 -3.42 -20.41 5.82
N ILE A 61 -2.16 -20.81 5.59
CA ILE A 61 -1.38 -20.26 4.49
C ILE A 61 -1.93 -20.72 3.12
N GLN A 62 -2.42 -21.94 3.04
CA GLN A 62 -3.07 -22.46 1.81
C GLN A 62 -4.34 -21.68 1.48
N ASP A 63 -5.17 -21.39 2.47
CA ASP A 63 -6.37 -20.58 2.27
C ASP A 63 -6.03 -19.14 1.87
N ALA A 64 -5.02 -18.54 2.49
CA ALA A 64 -4.55 -17.21 2.12
C ALA A 64 -4.11 -17.16 0.64
N GLU A 65 -3.34 -18.14 0.18
CA GLU A 65 -2.96 -18.22 -1.24
C GLU A 65 -4.18 -18.39 -2.15
N ALA A 66 -5.08 -19.30 -1.81
CA ALA A 66 -6.30 -19.55 -2.58
C ALA A 66 -7.18 -18.28 -2.66
N MET A 67 -7.30 -17.55 -1.57
CA MET A 67 -8.07 -16.32 -1.53
C MET A 67 -7.45 -15.20 -2.37
N VAL A 68 -6.12 -15.04 -2.34
CA VAL A 68 -5.43 -14.09 -3.23
C VAL A 68 -5.70 -14.43 -4.69
N ARG A 69 -5.55 -15.70 -5.06
CA ARG A 69 -5.82 -16.17 -6.42
C ARG A 69 -7.25 -15.87 -6.86
N LYS A 70 -8.20 -16.13 -5.98
CA LYS A 70 -9.63 -15.90 -6.26
C LYS A 70 -9.95 -14.42 -6.39
N LEU A 71 -9.58 -13.62 -5.41
CA LEU A 71 -9.94 -12.18 -5.35
C LEU A 71 -9.25 -11.35 -6.42
N MET A 72 -8.01 -11.68 -6.76
CA MET A 72 -7.24 -10.97 -7.79
C MET A 72 -7.32 -11.62 -9.16
N LYS A 73 -8.04 -12.74 -9.29
CA LYS A 73 -8.16 -13.51 -10.54
C LYS A 73 -6.80 -13.84 -11.12
N VAL A 74 -5.91 -14.35 -10.28
CA VAL A 74 -4.53 -14.66 -10.65
C VAL A 74 -4.52 -15.82 -11.64
N PRO A 75 -3.91 -15.67 -12.84
CA PRO A 75 -3.80 -16.77 -13.80
C PRO A 75 -2.96 -17.92 -13.26
N GLU A 76 -3.20 -19.14 -13.76
CA GLU A 76 -2.53 -20.36 -13.29
C GLU A 76 -1.01 -20.32 -13.49
N ASN A 77 -0.52 -19.60 -14.50
CA ASN A 77 0.89 -19.48 -14.79
C ASN A 77 1.61 -18.43 -13.93
N TYR A 78 1.01 -18.01 -12.83
CA TYR A 78 1.63 -17.12 -11.83
C TYR A 78 1.79 -17.85 -10.50
N LYS A 79 2.87 -17.53 -9.78
CA LYS A 79 3.07 -17.91 -8.40
C LYS A 79 2.60 -16.80 -7.47
N VAL A 80 1.98 -17.19 -6.36
CA VAL A 80 1.61 -16.30 -5.25
C VAL A 80 2.55 -16.62 -4.10
N LEU A 81 3.33 -15.66 -3.67
CA LEU A 81 4.35 -15.84 -2.63
C LEU A 81 4.10 -14.90 -1.45
N PHE A 82 4.37 -15.41 -0.25
CA PHE A 82 4.37 -14.61 0.98
C PHE A 82 5.80 -14.53 1.49
N VAL A 83 6.42 -13.36 1.33
CA VAL A 83 7.81 -13.15 1.70
C VAL A 83 7.93 -12.06 2.76
N GLN A 84 9.15 -11.75 3.18
CA GLN A 84 9.42 -10.78 4.24
C GLN A 84 10.27 -9.63 3.71
N GLY A 85 10.34 -8.53 4.46
CA GLY A 85 11.21 -7.41 4.13
C GLY A 85 10.54 -6.21 3.46
N GLY A 86 9.24 -6.27 3.22
CA GLY A 86 8.48 -5.15 2.64
C GLY A 86 8.88 -4.83 1.21
N GLY A 87 8.43 -3.66 0.74
CA GLY A 87 8.78 -3.17 -0.59
C GLY A 87 10.28 -2.94 -0.75
N SER A 88 10.96 -2.49 0.30
CA SER A 88 12.40 -2.22 0.24
C SER A 88 13.21 -3.45 -0.16
N THR A 89 12.88 -4.63 0.36
CA THR A 89 13.52 -5.87 -0.07
C THR A 89 13.14 -6.23 -1.51
N GLN A 90 11.91 -5.95 -1.92
CA GLN A 90 11.48 -6.20 -3.29
C GLN A 90 12.22 -5.32 -4.31
N PHE A 91 12.60 -4.10 -3.94
CA PHE A 91 13.42 -3.26 -4.81
C PHE A 91 14.71 -3.98 -5.22
N ALA A 92 15.33 -4.70 -4.29
CA ALA A 92 16.52 -5.52 -4.56
C ALA A 92 16.17 -6.82 -5.30
N MET A 93 15.15 -7.55 -4.82
CA MET A 93 14.79 -8.85 -5.40
C MET A 93 14.39 -8.74 -6.88
N VAL A 94 13.63 -7.72 -7.23
CA VAL A 94 13.25 -7.49 -8.64
C VAL A 94 14.49 -7.35 -9.52
N ALA A 95 15.43 -6.52 -9.11
CA ALA A 95 16.67 -6.32 -9.86
C ALA A 95 17.51 -7.59 -9.95
N GLU A 96 17.66 -8.32 -8.84
CA GLU A 96 18.48 -9.53 -8.76
C GLU A 96 17.91 -10.70 -9.56
N ASN A 97 16.59 -10.80 -9.65
CA ASN A 97 15.92 -11.91 -10.33
C ASN A 97 15.57 -11.61 -11.79
N LEU A 98 15.21 -10.38 -12.11
CA LEU A 98 14.73 -10.01 -13.45
C LEU A 98 15.79 -9.30 -14.28
N GLY A 99 16.72 -8.57 -13.67
CA GLY A 99 17.77 -7.82 -14.37
C GLY A 99 18.94 -8.67 -14.82
N ILE A 100 18.67 -9.81 -15.47
CA ILE A 100 19.66 -10.88 -15.73
C ILE A 100 19.92 -11.17 -17.21
N HIS A 101 19.23 -10.55 -18.14
CA HIS A 101 19.42 -10.79 -19.59
C HIS A 101 20.20 -9.65 -20.22
N THR A 102 19.60 -8.47 -20.39
CA THR A 102 20.30 -7.29 -20.90
C THR A 102 20.98 -6.49 -19.80
N GLY A 103 20.57 -6.67 -18.56
CA GLY A 103 21.03 -5.85 -17.43
C GLY A 103 20.46 -4.43 -17.44
N LYS A 104 19.41 -4.15 -18.25
CA LYS A 104 18.81 -2.84 -18.43
C LYS A 104 17.36 -2.87 -17.98
N ALA A 105 16.90 -1.79 -17.33
CA ALA A 105 15.52 -1.66 -16.90
C ALA A 105 15.02 -0.22 -17.07
N ALA A 106 13.73 -0.09 -17.37
CA ALA A 106 13.05 1.19 -17.50
C ALA A 106 12.23 1.48 -16.26
N TYR A 107 12.42 2.66 -15.67
CA TYR A 107 11.67 3.09 -14.48
C TYR A 107 10.90 4.36 -14.78
N ILE A 108 9.67 4.45 -14.27
CA ILE A 108 8.88 5.68 -14.27
C ILE A 108 8.90 6.26 -12.85
N GLU A 109 9.43 7.46 -12.70
CA GLU A 109 9.61 8.11 -11.41
C GLU A 109 8.40 8.99 -11.08
N THR A 110 7.51 8.48 -10.24
CA THR A 110 6.30 9.17 -9.81
C THR A 110 6.31 9.58 -8.34
N GLY A 111 7.40 9.32 -7.65
CA GLY A 111 7.56 9.67 -6.25
C GLY A 111 8.82 9.08 -5.64
N VAL A 112 8.90 9.18 -4.33
CA VAL A 112 10.06 8.76 -3.53
C VAL A 112 10.33 7.27 -3.63
N TRP A 113 9.27 6.46 -3.58
CA TRP A 113 9.43 5.00 -3.56
C TRP A 113 9.93 4.47 -4.91
N ALA A 114 9.40 4.99 -6.03
CA ALA A 114 9.91 4.64 -7.35
C ALA A 114 11.37 5.06 -7.52
N LYS A 115 11.75 6.22 -7.01
CA LYS A 115 13.13 6.69 -7.01
C LYS A 115 14.04 5.77 -6.21
N LYS A 116 13.63 5.36 -5.01
CA LYS A 116 14.39 4.43 -4.17
C LYS A 116 14.53 3.06 -4.83
N ALA A 117 13.48 2.58 -5.49
CA ALA A 117 13.54 1.32 -6.23
C ALA A 117 14.57 1.39 -7.37
N ALA A 118 14.59 2.47 -8.12
CA ALA A 118 15.57 2.72 -9.18
C ALA A 118 17.00 2.78 -8.64
N GLN A 119 17.20 3.47 -7.53
CA GLN A 119 18.50 3.59 -6.87
C GLN A 119 19.02 2.21 -6.39
N GLU A 120 18.14 1.38 -5.84
CA GLU A 120 18.52 0.04 -5.39
C GLU A 120 18.91 -0.86 -6.57
N ALA A 121 18.18 -0.80 -7.67
CA ALA A 121 18.53 -1.53 -8.90
C ALA A 121 19.90 -1.10 -9.44
N ALA A 122 20.14 0.22 -9.51
CA ALA A 122 21.41 0.76 -9.96
C ALA A 122 22.58 0.33 -9.05
N LYS A 123 22.37 0.31 -7.75
CA LYS A 123 23.34 -0.17 -6.76
C LYS A 123 23.72 -1.62 -7.00
N LEU A 124 22.79 -2.43 -7.48
CA LEU A 124 23.01 -3.84 -7.80
C LEU A 124 23.55 -4.06 -9.21
N GLY A 125 23.87 -3.00 -9.93
CA GLY A 125 24.51 -3.06 -11.24
C GLY A 125 23.56 -3.11 -12.43
N VAL A 126 22.25 -2.89 -12.22
CA VAL A 126 21.31 -2.74 -13.32
C VAL A 126 21.47 -1.35 -13.93
N GLU A 127 21.54 -1.29 -15.26
CA GLU A 127 21.52 -0.01 -15.99
C GLU A 127 20.08 0.50 -16.03
N VAL A 128 19.81 1.50 -15.19
CA VAL A 128 18.47 2.08 -15.04
C VAL A 128 18.31 3.28 -15.97
N THR A 129 17.24 3.26 -16.75
CA THR A 129 16.79 4.43 -17.53
C THR A 129 15.49 4.93 -16.94
N THR A 130 15.47 6.16 -16.45
CA THR A 130 14.23 6.82 -16.05
C THR A 130 13.57 7.39 -17.31
N ILE A 131 12.57 6.67 -17.81
CA ILE A 131 11.94 6.98 -19.10
C ILE A 131 10.89 8.08 -19.02
N ALA A 132 10.38 8.34 -17.82
CA ALA A 132 9.44 9.42 -17.52
C ALA A 132 9.49 9.75 -16.05
N SER A 133 9.16 10.99 -15.70
CA SER A 133 9.14 11.47 -14.32
C SER A 133 8.12 12.60 -14.17
N SER A 134 7.45 12.64 -13.03
CA SER A 134 6.58 13.75 -12.65
C SER A 134 7.23 14.71 -11.65
N LYS A 135 8.55 14.62 -11.48
CA LYS A 135 9.31 15.47 -10.56
C LYS A 135 9.19 16.96 -10.88
N ASP A 136 9.00 17.33 -12.15
CA ASP A 136 8.87 18.72 -12.62
C ASP A 136 7.74 19.49 -11.91
N LYS A 137 6.70 18.79 -11.45
CA LYS A 137 5.59 19.37 -10.68
C LYS A 137 5.46 18.75 -9.28
N GLY A 138 6.57 18.39 -8.67
CA GLY A 138 6.60 17.85 -7.32
C GLY A 138 5.85 16.51 -7.19
N TYR A 139 5.82 15.71 -8.23
CA TYR A 139 5.11 14.42 -8.28
C TYR A 139 3.59 14.53 -8.05
N SER A 140 3.00 15.65 -8.44
CA SER A 140 1.55 15.88 -8.25
C SER A 140 0.66 15.22 -9.30
N TYR A 141 1.24 14.54 -10.28
CA TYR A 141 0.51 13.89 -11.37
C TYR A 141 1.19 12.60 -11.80
N ILE A 142 0.48 11.80 -12.57
CA ILE A 142 1.04 10.60 -13.23
C ILE A 142 1.34 10.94 -14.69
N PRO A 143 2.59 10.75 -15.17
CA PRO A 143 2.91 10.97 -16.56
C PRO A 143 2.11 10.05 -17.48
N LYS A 144 1.74 10.53 -18.66
CA LYS A 144 1.06 9.72 -19.66
C LYS A 144 2.09 8.99 -20.52
N VAL A 145 2.42 7.76 -20.12
CA VAL A 145 3.31 6.86 -20.86
C VAL A 145 2.47 5.69 -21.35
N GLU A 146 1.85 5.83 -22.48
CA GLU A 146 0.94 4.81 -23.02
C GLU A 146 1.69 3.54 -23.40
N LYS A 147 2.90 3.67 -23.93
CA LYS A 147 3.69 2.55 -24.44
C LYS A 147 5.14 2.65 -23.98
N ILE A 148 5.67 1.54 -23.47
CA ILE A 148 7.08 1.40 -23.09
C ILE A 148 7.75 0.48 -24.12
N GLU A 149 8.77 1.00 -24.80
CA GLU A 149 9.53 0.28 -25.82
C GLU A 149 11.02 0.36 -25.51
N GLY A 150 11.77 -0.61 -25.97
CA GLY A 150 13.22 -0.68 -25.84
C GLY A 150 13.69 -2.07 -25.43
N ASP A 151 14.99 -2.20 -25.26
CA ASP A 151 15.64 -3.45 -24.89
C ASP A 151 15.85 -3.49 -23.37
N TYR A 152 14.76 -3.76 -22.65
CA TYR A 152 14.76 -3.81 -21.18
C TYR A 152 14.37 -5.18 -20.68
N ASP A 153 15.00 -5.59 -19.59
CA ASP A 153 14.65 -6.82 -18.86
C ASP A 153 13.30 -6.69 -18.16
N TYR A 154 12.97 -5.48 -17.72
CA TYR A 154 11.68 -5.15 -17.13
C TYR A 154 11.45 -3.65 -17.14
N ALA A 155 10.19 -3.27 -16.95
CA ALA A 155 9.78 -1.89 -16.70
C ALA A 155 9.13 -1.82 -15.31
N TYR A 156 9.35 -0.74 -14.59
CA TYR A 156 8.93 -0.60 -13.19
C TYR A 156 8.08 0.64 -12.98
N ILE A 157 6.94 0.45 -12.30
CA ILE A 157 6.07 1.53 -11.87
C ILE A 157 5.68 1.36 -10.39
N CYS A 158 5.43 2.47 -9.72
CA CYS A 158 4.73 2.52 -8.44
C CYS A 158 3.28 2.90 -8.74
N PHE A 159 2.37 1.94 -8.64
CA PHE A 159 1.01 2.08 -9.13
C PHE A 159 0.17 3.06 -8.32
N ASN A 160 0.42 3.13 -7.01
CA ASN A 160 -0.18 4.11 -6.11
C ASN A 160 0.91 4.70 -5.21
N ASN A 161 1.04 6.02 -5.21
CA ASN A 161 2.09 6.73 -4.49
C ASN A 161 1.57 7.24 -3.15
N THR A 162 1.91 6.55 -2.08
CA THR A 162 1.44 6.81 -0.72
C THR A 162 1.73 8.23 -0.23
N ILE A 163 2.93 8.73 -0.54
CA ILE A 163 3.39 10.05 -0.07
C ILE A 163 2.75 11.17 -0.88
N MET A 164 2.71 11.00 -2.21
CA MET A 164 2.26 12.04 -3.12
C MET A 164 0.75 12.04 -3.37
N GLY A 165 0.07 10.95 -3.00
CA GLY A 165 -1.38 10.83 -3.16
C GLY A 165 -1.81 10.65 -4.61
N THR A 166 -0.97 10.04 -5.44
CA THR A 166 -1.26 9.81 -6.86
C THR A 166 -1.44 8.33 -7.17
N HIS A 167 -2.18 8.06 -8.24
CA HIS A 167 -2.54 6.72 -8.67
C HIS A 167 -2.65 6.66 -10.19
N TYR A 168 -2.13 5.59 -10.79
CA TYR A 168 -2.31 5.34 -12.21
C TYR A 168 -3.76 5.04 -12.54
N GLU A 169 -4.31 5.71 -13.53
CA GLU A 169 -5.64 5.43 -14.07
C GLU A 169 -5.57 4.56 -15.33
N TYR A 170 -4.37 4.12 -15.71
CA TYR A 170 -4.12 3.27 -16.86
C TYR A 170 -2.96 2.33 -16.57
N ILE A 171 -2.82 1.27 -17.37
CA ILE A 171 -1.68 0.36 -17.33
C ILE A 171 -0.87 0.61 -18.61
N PRO A 172 0.43 0.99 -18.51
CA PRO A 172 1.27 1.16 -19.68
C PRO A 172 1.34 -0.12 -20.52
N GLU A 173 1.30 0.02 -21.83
CA GLU A 173 1.50 -1.11 -22.74
C GLU A 173 3.00 -1.36 -22.88
N THR A 174 3.44 -2.58 -22.60
CA THR A 174 4.87 -2.91 -22.55
C THR A 174 5.31 -3.96 -23.57
N GLY A 175 4.38 -4.47 -24.38
CA GLY A 175 4.68 -5.56 -25.30
C GLY A 175 5.21 -6.78 -24.55
N ASN A 176 6.40 -7.26 -24.93
CA ASN A 176 7.05 -8.40 -24.29
C ASN A 176 7.90 -8.03 -23.07
N ILE A 177 8.04 -6.75 -22.77
CA ILE A 177 8.79 -6.30 -21.58
C ILE A 177 7.94 -6.59 -20.34
N PRO A 178 8.42 -7.39 -19.36
CA PRO A 178 7.67 -7.62 -18.13
C PRO A 178 7.45 -6.31 -17.37
N LEU A 179 6.19 -6.01 -17.04
CA LEU A 179 5.85 -4.86 -16.22
C LEU A 179 5.83 -5.26 -14.75
N VAL A 180 6.63 -4.57 -13.95
CA VAL A 180 6.69 -4.74 -12.49
C VAL A 180 5.98 -3.55 -11.84
N ALA A 181 5.10 -3.81 -10.89
CA ALA A 181 4.41 -2.75 -10.17
C ALA A 181 4.42 -2.98 -8.66
N ASP A 182 4.76 -1.91 -7.94
CA ASP A 182 4.50 -1.79 -6.52
C ASP A 182 3.04 -1.38 -6.33
N ILE A 183 2.26 -2.26 -5.72
CA ILE A 183 0.85 -2.02 -5.41
C ILE A 183 0.59 -2.00 -3.91
N SER A 184 1.61 -1.77 -3.09
CA SER A 184 1.52 -1.83 -1.63
C SER A 184 0.35 -1.03 -1.06
N SER A 185 0.15 0.20 -1.53
CA SER A 185 -0.89 1.07 -1.00
C SER A 185 -2.23 1.00 -1.73
N CYS A 186 -2.38 0.11 -2.73
CA CYS A 186 -3.63 -0.03 -3.48
C CYS A 186 -4.06 -1.48 -3.75
N VAL A 187 -3.34 -2.45 -3.22
CA VAL A 187 -3.67 -3.87 -3.44
C VAL A 187 -5.10 -4.17 -3.01
N LEU A 188 -5.87 -4.81 -3.90
CA LEU A 188 -7.28 -5.15 -3.66
C LEU A 188 -8.18 -3.96 -3.31
N SER A 189 -7.79 -2.75 -3.73
CA SER A 189 -8.65 -1.57 -3.63
C SER A 189 -9.59 -1.43 -4.82
N GLU A 190 -9.27 -2.12 -5.90
CA GLU A 190 -9.97 -2.11 -7.18
C GLU A 190 -9.64 -3.38 -7.95
N GLU A 191 -10.39 -3.65 -9.01
CA GLU A 191 -10.05 -4.71 -9.94
C GLU A 191 -8.78 -4.35 -10.71
N LEU A 192 -7.89 -5.33 -10.88
CA LEU A 192 -6.64 -5.17 -11.60
C LEU A 192 -6.40 -6.40 -12.47
N ASP A 193 -6.12 -6.20 -13.76
CA ASP A 193 -5.79 -7.32 -14.65
C ASP A 193 -4.35 -7.77 -14.43
N VAL A 194 -4.18 -8.81 -13.62
CA VAL A 194 -2.86 -9.37 -13.29
C VAL A 194 -2.09 -9.80 -14.54
N SER A 195 -2.79 -10.26 -15.59
CA SER A 195 -2.14 -10.74 -16.83
C SER A 195 -1.33 -9.67 -17.57
N LYS A 196 -1.57 -8.41 -17.28
CA LYS A 196 -0.79 -7.29 -17.86
C LYS A 196 0.54 -7.04 -17.16
N PHE A 197 0.80 -7.76 -16.08
CA PHE A 197 2.00 -7.59 -15.28
C PHE A 197 2.83 -8.87 -15.27
N GLY A 198 4.15 -8.72 -15.24
CA GLY A 198 5.05 -9.82 -14.98
C GLY A 198 5.21 -10.08 -13.48
N LEU A 199 5.20 -9.03 -12.69
CA LEU A 199 5.34 -9.10 -11.24
C LEU A 199 4.58 -7.97 -10.56
N LEU A 200 3.82 -8.32 -9.53
CA LEU A 200 3.18 -7.38 -8.61
C LEU A 200 3.68 -7.69 -7.20
N PHE A 201 3.96 -6.65 -6.42
CA PHE A 201 4.24 -6.86 -5.00
C PHE A 201 3.54 -5.82 -4.12
N ALA A 202 3.27 -6.23 -2.88
CA ALA A 202 2.63 -5.39 -1.89
C ALA A 202 3.14 -5.71 -0.48
N GLY A 203 3.70 -4.72 0.21
CA GLY A 203 3.85 -4.78 1.66
C GLY A 203 2.45 -4.77 2.27
N ALA A 204 2.12 -5.78 3.08
CA ALA A 204 0.75 -5.99 3.54
C ALA A 204 0.25 -4.95 4.54
N GLN A 205 1.15 -4.26 5.24
CA GLN A 205 0.84 -3.35 6.36
C GLN A 205 0.00 -2.12 6.01
N LYS A 206 -0.24 -1.89 4.73
CA LYS A 206 -1.06 -0.74 4.30
C LYS A 206 -2.52 -1.14 4.10
N ASN A 207 -2.79 -2.12 3.27
CA ASN A 207 -4.16 -2.42 2.86
C ASN A 207 -4.64 -3.85 3.15
N LEU A 208 -3.79 -4.74 3.64
CA LEU A 208 -4.12 -6.16 3.76
C LEU A 208 -3.95 -6.77 5.16
N ALA A 209 -2.98 -6.32 5.96
CA ALA A 209 -2.61 -7.01 7.19
C ALA A 209 -1.76 -6.10 8.09
N PRO A 210 -1.33 -6.56 9.27
CA PRO A 210 -0.21 -5.94 10.00
C PRO A 210 1.09 -6.05 9.22
N ALA A 211 2.14 -5.38 9.69
CA ALA A 211 3.48 -5.53 9.14
C ALA A 211 3.99 -6.98 9.27
N GLY A 212 4.86 -7.39 8.34
CA GLY A 212 5.56 -8.67 8.38
C GLY A 212 5.44 -9.50 7.12
N VAL A 213 4.39 -9.37 6.34
CA VAL A 213 4.21 -10.08 5.06
C VAL A 213 4.35 -9.12 3.89
N THR A 214 5.04 -9.58 2.86
CA THR A 214 5.04 -8.98 1.53
C THR A 214 4.44 -9.98 0.56
N LEU A 215 3.35 -9.59 -0.09
CA LEU A 215 2.73 -10.39 -1.15
C LEU A 215 3.49 -10.18 -2.45
N VAL A 216 3.85 -11.27 -3.12
CA VAL A 216 4.44 -11.24 -4.46
C VAL A 216 3.62 -12.12 -5.38
N ILE A 217 3.23 -11.60 -6.53
CA ILE A 217 2.55 -12.35 -7.59
C ILE A 217 3.45 -12.24 -8.80
N ILE A 218 4.03 -13.35 -9.23
CA ILE A 218 5.03 -13.37 -10.28
C ILE A 218 4.72 -14.44 -11.33
N ARG A 219 4.82 -14.07 -12.61
CA ARG A 219 4.65 -15.01 -13.72
C ARG A 219 5.78 -16.05 -13.69
N GLU A 220 5.45 -17.32 -13.81
CA GLU A 220 6.40 -18.44 -13.62
C GLU A 220 7.63 -18.35 -14.52
N ASP A 221 7.47 -17.91 -15.77
CA ASP A 221 8.57 -17.79 -16.73
C ASP A 221 9.62 -16.75 -16.33
N LEU A 222 9.30 -15.87 -15.39
CA LEU A 222 10.22 -14.85 -14.89
C LEU A 222 11.04 -15.29 -13.69
N ILE A 223 10.76 -16.47 -13.14
CA ILE A 223 11.48 -16.98 -11.97
C ILE A 223 12.73 -17.73 -12.43
N PRO A 224 13.95 -17.14 -12.27
CA PRO A 224 15.17 -17.82 -12.66
C PRO A 224 15.58 -18.88 -11.65
N GLU A 225 16.40 -19.84 -12.08
CA GLU A 225 17.13 -20.67 -11.14
C GLU A 225 18.05 -19.80 -10.28
N LEU A 226 18.38 -20.24 -9.07
CA LEU A 226 19.21 -19.45 -8.14
C LEU A 226 20.55 -19.04 -8.78
N ASP A 227 21.20 -19.95 -9.50
CA ASP A 227 22.49 -19.68 -10.15
C ASP A 227 22.38 -18.72 -11.34
N ASP A 228 21.17 -18.51 -11.87
CA ASP A 228 20.91 -17.60 -12.99
C ASP A 228 20.54 -16.20 -12.53
N CYS A 229 20.32 -15.98 -11.25
CA CYS A 229 20.16 -14.66 -10.68
C CYS A 229 21.46 -13.86 -10.83
N ARG A 230 21.40 -12.55 -10.61
CA ARG A 230 22.62 -11.74 -10.59
C ARG A 230 23.62 -12.33 -9.59
N PRO A 231 24.94 -12.34 -9.93
CA PRO A 231 25.97 -12.93 -9.06
C PRO A 231 25.92 -12.38 -7.63
N GLY A 232 26.01 -13.29 -6.66
CA GLY A 232 25.98 -12.93 -5.25
C GLY A 232 24.57 -12.77 -4.65
N THR A 233 23.53 -13.09 -5.40
CA THR A 233 22.14 -13.05 -4.87
C THR A 233 22.00 -14.07 -3.73
N PRO A 234 21.67 -13.63 -2.51
CA PRO A 234 21.43 -14.55 -1.40
C PRO A 234 20.23 -15.47 -1.67
N THR A 235 20.29 -16.68 -1.11
CA THR A 235 19.22 -17.68 -1.25
C THR A 235 17.85 -17.11 -0.91
N MET A 236 17.73 -16.35 0.15
CA MET A 236 16.46 -15.77 0.60
C MET A 236 15.92 -14.67 -0.33
N LEU A 237 16.76 -14.12 -1.21
CA LEU A 237 16.35 -13.07 -2.15
C LEU A 237 16.07 -13.61 -3.56
N ALA A 238 16.14 -14.92 -3.76
CA ALA A 238 15.76 -15.57 -5.01
C ALA A 238 14.28 -15.99 -4.93
N TYR A 239 13.46 -15.58 -5.89
CA TYR A 239 12.05 -15.98 -5.92
C TYR A 239 11.86 -17.49 -6.00
N LYS A 240 12.76 -18.19 -6.68
CA LYS A 240 12.75 -19.66 -6.80
C LYS A 240 12.71 -20.33 -5.43
N THR A 241 13.47 -19.84 -4.48
CA THR A 241 13.52 -20.35 -3.10
C THR A 241 12.14 -20.39 -2.47
N HIS A 242 11.39 -19.33 -2.64
CA HIS A 242 10.04 -19.19 -2.08
C HIS A 242 9.00 -19.97 -2.88
N ALA A 243 9.12 -19.95 -4.21
CA ALA A 243 8.20 -20.67 -5.09
C ALA A 243 8.28 -22.18 -4.89
N ASP A 244 9.47 -22.72 -4.72
CA ASP A 244 9.70 -24.17 -4.55
C ASP A 244 9.33 -24.70 -3.17
N ASN A 245 9.16 -23.81 -2.19
CA ASN A 245 8.92 -24.19 -0.79
C ASN A 245 7.59 -23.65 -0.24
N GLY A 246 6.65 -23.26 -1.10
CA GLY A 246 5.34 -22.77 -0.67
C GLY A 246 5.44 -21.58 0.30
N SER A 247 6.42 -20.71 0.09
CA SER A 247 6.72 -19.57 0.97
C SER A 247 7.18 -19.94 2.38
N MET A 248 7.53 -21.20 2.59
CA MET A 248 7.96 -21.74 3.89
C MET A 248 9.34 -22.37 3.83
N TYR A 249 10.26 -21.77 3.08
CA TYR A 249 11.68 -22.18 3.12
C TYR A 249 12.23 -22.05 4.55
N ASN A 250 11.94 -20.94 5.21
CA ASN A 250 12.11 -20.74 6.65
C ASN A 250 10.76 -20.39 7.27
N THR A 251 10.70 -20.16 8.56
CA THR A 251 9.48 -19.80 9.26
C THR A 251 8.91 -18.48 8.71
N PRO A 252 7.70 -18.51 8.13
CA PRO A 252 7.05 -17.30 7.66
C PRO A 252 6.44 -16.52 8.84
N PRO A 253 6.00 -15.27 8.65
CA PRO A 253 5.30 -14.51 9.67
C PRO A 253 3.86 -15.05 9.84
N CYS A 254 3.73 -16.16 10.54
CA CYS A 254 2.51 -16.96 10.65
C CYS A 254 1.29 -16.13 11.09
N TYR A 255 1.43 -15.33 12.14
CA TYR A 255 0.31 -14.53 12.64
C TYR A 255 -0.14 -13.47 11.64
N THR A 256 0.79 -12.81 10.96
CA THR A 256 0.44 -11.83 9.93
C THR A 256 -0.28 -12.48 8.75
N ILE A 257 0.14 -13.69 8.34
CA ILE A 257 -0.55 -14.46 7.29
C ILE A 257 -1.97 -14.82 7.72
N TYR A 258 -2.15 -15.18 8.98
CA TYR A 258 -3.47 -15.45 9.55
C TYR A 258 -4.38 -14.22 9.48
N VAL A 259 -3.87 -13.05 9.89
CA VAL A 259 -4.65 -11.81 9.81
C VAL A 259 -4.93 -11.44 8.35
N LEU A 260 -3.95 -11.60 7.47
CA LEU A 260 -4.13 -11.41 6.02
C LEU A 260 -5.30 -12.27 5.50
N ASP A 261 -5.33 -13.54 5.86
CA ASP A 261 -6.41 -14.44 5.44
C ASP A 261 -7.78 -13.94 5.90
N LYS A 262 -7.88 -13.46 7.15
CA LYS A 262 -9.10 -12.85 7.67
C LYS A 262 -9.51 -11.60 6.88
N VAL A 263 -8.57 -10.75 6.54
CA VAL A 263 -8.82 -9.55 5.73
C VAL A 263 -9.30 -9.93 4.33
N LEU A 264 -8.71 -10.94 3.71
CA LEU A 264 -9.13 -11.42 2.40
C LEU A 264 -10.58 -11.92 2.42
N HIS A 265 -10.98 -12.68 3.45
CA HIS A 265 -12.36 -13.08 3.63
C HIS A 265 -13.30 -11.89 3.87
N TRP A 266 -12.85 -10.88 4.59
CA TRP A 266 -13.59 -9.62 4.77
C TRP A 266 -13.81 -8.91 3.43
N ILE A 267 -12.79 -8.86 2.58
CA ILE A 267 -12.90 -8.27 1.22
C ILE A 267 -13.92 -9.05 0.40
N GLU A 268 -13.86 -10.38 0.42
CA GLU A 268 -14.84 -11.22 -0.28
C GLU A 268 -16.27 -10.95 0.19
N LYS A 269 -16.47 -10.83 1.49
CA LYS A 269 -17.78 -10.53 2.09
C LYS A 269 -18.33 -9.18 1.65
N ASN A 270 -17.45 -8.23 1.33
CA ASN A 270 -17.83 -6.90 0.84
C ASN A 270 -17.89 -6.80 -0.69
N GLY A 271 -18.01 -7.93 -1.37
CA GLY A 271 -18.19 -7.98 -2.82
C GLY A 271 -16.92 -8.10 -3.64
N GLY A 272 -15.80 -8.51 -3.01
CA GLY A 272 -14.50 -8.61 -3.68
C GLY A 272 -13.92 -7.26 -4.05
N ALA A 273 -12.94 -7.23 -4.94
CA ALA A 273 -12.28 -5.99 -5.37
C ALA A 273 -13.27 -4.98 -5.97
N ALA A 274 -14.24 -5.43 -6.76
CA ALA A 274 -15.25 -4.56 -7.35
C ALA A 274 -16.16 -3.92 -6.30
N GLY A 275 -16.63 -4.68 -5.31
CA GLY A 275 -17.46 -4.18 -4.22
C GLY A 275 -16.70 -3.21 -3.31
N ILE A 276 -15.47 -3.55 -2.97
CA ILE A 276 -14.57 -2.67 -2.19
C ILE A 276 -14.29 -1.37 -2.95
N ASN A 277 -14.07 -1.44 -4.26
CA ASN A 277 -13.83 -0.25 -5.08
C ASN A 277 -15.00 0.74 -5.01
N LYS A 278 -16.23 0.26 -5.06
CA LYS A 278 -17.41 1.12 -4.92
C LYS A 278 -17.40 1.88 -3.59
N LEU A 279 -17.07 1.20 -2.51
CA LEU A 279 -16.93 1.83 -1.19
C LEU A 279 -15.78 2.84 -1.17
N ASN A 280 -14.65 2.51 -1.78
CA ASN A 280 -13.49 3.38 -1.87
C ASN A 280 -13.78 4.66 -2.65
N VAL A 281 -14.49 4.55 -3.78
CA VAL A 281 -14.89 5.70 -4.59
C VAL A 281 -15.81 6.64 -3.78
N GLU A 282 -16.77 6.08 -3.08
CA GLU A 282 -17.68 6.86 -2.23
C GLU A 282 -16.93 7.62 -1.13
N LYS A 283 -16.04 6.94 -0.43
CA LYS A 283 -15.23 7.54 0.65
C LYS A 283 -14.30 8.63 0.12
N ALA A 284 -13.55 8.33 -0.93
CA ALA A 284 -12.59 9.27 -1.51
C ALA A 284 -13.30 10.49 -2.08
N ASN A 285 -14.39 10.29 -2.80
CA ASN A 285 -15.16 11.40 -3.36
C ASN A 285 -15.75 12.29 -2.27
N TYR A 286 -16.20 11.73 -1.17
CA TYR A 286 -16.68 12.52 -0.05
C TYR A 286 -15.63 13.52 0.45
N LEU A 287 -14.38 13.07 0.56
CA LEU A 287 -13.28 13.93 0.99
C LEU A 287 -12.83 14.89 -0.12
N TYR A 288 -12.61 14.38 -1.34
CA TYR A 288 -12.16 15.22 -2.46
C TYR A 288 -13.18 16.30 -2.84
N ASP A 289 -14.48 15.99 -2.83
CA ASP A 289 -15.52 16.98 -3.12
C ASP A 289 -15.47 18.10 -2.11
N TYR A 290 -15.28 17.79 -0.84
CA TYR A 290 -15.11 18.80 0.18
C TYR A 290 -13.86 19.66 -0.06
N LEU A 291 -12.72 19.02 -0.34
CA LEU A 291 -11.45 19.72 -0.61
C LEU A 291 -11.57 20.65 -1.84
N ASP A 292 -12.19 20.17 -2.90
CA ASP A 292 -12.32 20.92 -4.16
C ASP A 292 -13.26 22.13 -4.04
N ASN A 293 -14.20 22.10 -3.11
CA ASN A 293 -15.14 23.20 -2.86
C ASN A 293 -14.73 24.08 -1.67
N SER A 294 -13.60 23.77 -1.03
CA SER A 294 -13.10 24.52 0.12
C SER A 294 -12.27 25.73 -0.32
N ASP A 295 -12.43 26.83 0.38
CA ASP A 295 -11.53 28.00 0.28
C ASP A 295 -10.42 27.97 1.34
N PHE A 296 -10.46 26.98 2.24
CA PHE A 296 -9.48 26.81 3.31
C PHE A 296 -8.45 25.71 3.02
N TYR A 297 -8.89 24.59 2.43
CA TYR A 297 -8.05 23.45 2.11
C TYR A 297 -7.93 23.22 0.61
N ARG A 298 -6.87 22.52 0.21
CA ARG A 298 -6.72 22.03 -1.16
C ARG A 298 -6.02 20.68 -1.18
N ALA A 299 -6.41 19.80 -2.10
CA ALA A 299 -5.69 18.56 -2.39
C ALA A 299 -4.36 18.87 -3.10
N THR A 300 -3.34 18.05 -2.88
CA THR A 300 -2.03 18.22 -3.52
C THR A 300 -1.92 17.52 -4.87
N ALA A 301 -2.64 16.42 -5.06
CA ALA A 301 -2.63 15.66 -6.32
C ALA A 301 -3.57 16.30 -7.36
N GLU A 302 -3.13 16.34 -8.61
CA GLU A 302 -3.93 16.86 -9.72
C GLU A 302 -5.10 15.92 -10.03
N LYS A 303 -6.22 16.50 -10.49
CA LYS A 303 -7.37 15.72 -10.97
C LYS A 303 -6.93 14.83 -12.13
N GLY A 304 -7.41 13.59 -12.15
CA GLY A 304 -6.99 12.58 -13.11
C GLY A 304 -5.80 11.74 -12.66
N SER A 305 -5.17 12.11 -11.53
CA SER A 305 -4.04 11.38 -10.96
C SER A 305 -4.23 11.08 -9.46
N ARG A 306 -5.42 11.24 -8.93
CA ARG A 306 -5.70 11.17 -7.48
C ARG A 306 -5.83 9.75 -6.97
N SER A 307 -5.16 9.47 -5.86
CA SER A 307 -5.31 8.22 -5.13
C SER A 307 -6.65 8.16 -4.39
N LEU A 308 -7.30 7.00 -4.41
CA LEU A 308 -8.45 6.71 -3.56
C LEU A 308 -8.05 6.28 -2.15
N MET A 309 -6.75 6.00 -1.94
CA MET A 309 -6.21 5.44 -0.70
C MET A 309 -5.55 6.48 0.20
N ASN A 310 -4.77 7.38 -0.39
CA ASN A 310 -3.96 8.36 0.32
C ASN A 310 -4.29 9.74 -0.19
N VAL A 311 -4.77 10.61 0.68
CA VAL A 311 -5.24 11.94 0.34
C VAL A 311 -4.45 13.00 1.12
N PRO A 312 -3.33 13.48 0.56
CA PRO A 312 -2.63 14.63 1.12
C PRO A 312 -3.39 15.91 0.84
N PHE A 313 -3.38 16.83 1.81
CA PHE A 313 -3.99 18.13 1.62
C PHE A 313 -3.26 19.20 2.42
N LEU A 314 -3.37 20.44 1.94
CA LEU A 314 -2.75 21.61 2.53
C LEU A 314 -3.83 22.61 2.92
N THR A 315 -3.49 23.56 3.80
CA THR A 315 -4.34 24.70 4.10
C THR A 315 -3.94 25.91 3.25
N LYS A 316 -4.78 26.93 3.25
CA LYS A 316 -4.49 28.21 2.59
C LYS A 316 -3.24 28.90 3.15
N TYR A 317 -2.79 28.52 4.36
CA TYR A 317 -1.59 29.06 4.97
C TYR A 317 -0.30 28.42 4.42
N SER A 318 -0.42 27.37 3.62
CA SER A 318 0.69 26.80 2.86
C SER A 318 0.78 27.55 1.53
N VAL A 319 1.85 28.33 1.38
CA VAL A 319 2.10 29.14 0.18
C VAL A 319 3.26 28.55 -0.59
N ALA A 320 3.02 28.16 -1.84
CA ALA A 320 4.05 27.56 -2.69
C ALA A 320 5.25 28.49 -2.87
N GLY A 321 6.46 27.95 -2.65
CA GLY A 321 7.71 28.70 -2.82
C GLY A 321 7.98 29.78 -1.76
N ALA A 322 7.20 29.81 -0.68
CA ALA A 322 7.37 30.79 0.38
C ALA A 322 8.75 30.65 1.06
N THR A 323 9.41 31.77 1.25
CA THR A 323 10.69 31.88 1.98
C THR A 323 10.58 32.81 3.20
N ASP A 324 9.50 33.59 3.30
CA ASP A 324 9.24 34.49 4.42
C ASP A 324 9.04 33.69 5.72
N GLU A 325 9.82 34.03 6.74
CA GLU A 325 9.78 33.32 8.03
C GLU A 325 8.41 33.38 8.70
N ALA A 326 7.70 34.50 8.60
CA ALA A 326 6.39 34.67 9.21
C ALA A 326 5.36 33.79 8.51
N VAL A 327 5.42 33.69 7.18
CA VAL A 327 4.54 32.82 6.38
C VAL A 327 4.77 31.35 6.73
N LEU A 328 6.03 30.92 6.78
CA LEU A 328 6.41 29.54 7.14
C LEU A 328 6.03 29.20 8.59
N ALA A 329 6.18 30.14 9.52
CA ALA A 329 5.81 29.97 10.91
C ALA A 329 4.28 29.83 11.06
N LYS A 330 3.49 30.58 10.31
CA LYS A 330 2.02 30.50 10.32
C LYS A 330 1.54 29.15 9.79
N GLU A 331 2.12 28.67 8.70
CA GLU A 331 1.83 27.33 8.17
C GLU A 331 2.09 26.26 9.22
N LYS A 332 3.26 26.27 9.84
CA LYS A 332 3.65 25.33 10.87
C LYS A 332 2.70 25.37 12.08
N GLU A 333 2.34 26.56 12.52
CA GLU A 333 1.39 26.76 13.63
C GLU A 333 0.03 26.13 13.32
N ILE A 334 -0.53 26.41 12.14
CA ILE A 334 -1.84 25.89 11.72
C ILE A 334 -1.80 24.38 11.54
N ASN A 335 -0.77 23.84 10.91
CA ASN A 335 -0.65 22.39 10.72
C ASN A 335 -0.54 21.66 12.07
N SER A 336 0.27 22.16 12.99
CA SER A 336 0.42 21.58 14.32
C SER A 336 -0.87 21.66 15.12
N LYS A 337 -1.58 22.77 15.04
CA LYS A 337 -2.89 22.98 15.70
C LYS A 337 -3.93 21.99 15.16
N PHE A 338 -3.99 21.82 13.84
CA PHE A 338 -4.90 20.87 13.19
C PHE A 338 -4.67 19.45 13.71
N VAL A 339 -3.44 18.97 13.64
CA VAL A 339 -3.08 17.60 14.04
C VAL A 339 -3.41 17.36 15.53
N LYS A 340 -3.08 18.32 16.40
CA LYS A 340 -3.32 18.23 17.83
C LYS A 340 -4.81 18.22 18.17
N GLU A 341 -5.59 19.13 17.59
CA GLU A 341 -7.04 19.21 17.82
C GLU A 341 -7.76 18.00 17.23
N ALA A 342 -7.33 17.52 16.05
CA ALA A 342 -7.86 16.31 15.46
C ALA A 342 -7.64 15.09 16.37
N GLU A 343 -6.43 14.94 16.89
CA GLU A 343 -6.10 13.87 17.83
C GLU A 343 -6.99 13.90 19.07
N ALA A 344 -7.21 15.10 19.65
CA ALA A 344 -8.12 15.28 20.77
C ALA A 344 -9.58 14.91 20.44
N ALA A 345 -9.97 15.03 19.16
CA ALA A 345 -11.27 14.63 18.66
C ALA A 345 -11.35 13.16 18.21
N GLY A 346 -10.30 12.36 18.43
CA GLY A 346 -10.26 10.96 18.06
C GLY A 346 -9.90 10.69 16.60
N LEU A 347 -9.33 11.67 15.89
CA LEU A 347 -8.87 11.56 14.52
C LEU A 347 -7.33 11.60 14.52
N VAL A 348 -6.69 10.44 14.43
CA VAL A 348 -5.25 10.32 14.70
C VAL A 348 -4.43 10.07 13.44
N ASN A 349 -3.15 10.43 13.52
CA ASN A 349 -2.13 10.19 12.48
C ASN A 349 -2.39 10.94 11.17
N LEU A 350 -2.86 12.17 11.27
CA LEU A 350 -3.14 13.03 10.11
C LEU A 350 -1.95 13.89 9.66
N LYS A 351 -0.85 13.90 10.40
CA LYS A 351 0.34 14.66 10.01
C LYS A 351 0.84 14.21 8.64
N GLY A 352 1.03 15.15 7.72
CA GLY A 352 1.56 14.86 6.39
C GLY A 352 3.02 14.44 6.40
N HIS A 353 3.44 13.80 5.30
CA HIS A 353 4.83 13.44 5.11
C HIS A 353 5.67 14.73 4.95
N ARG A 354 6.88 14.74 5.53
CA ARG A 354 7.77 15.92 5.51
C ARG A 354 8.03 16.50 4.11
N LEU A 355 7.98 15.68 3.07
CA LEU A 355 8.24 16.11 1.69
C LEU A 355 7.05 16.84 1.05
N VAL A 356 5.85 16.64 1.54
CA VAL A 356 4.62 17.28 1.05
C VAL A 356 4.16 18.37 2.01
N GLY A 357 4.35 18.14 3.30
CA GLY A 357 3.83 19.01 4.34
C GLY A 357 2.35 18.77 4.61
N GLY A 358 1.73 19.70 5.30
CA GLY A 358 0.31 19.68 5.58
C GLY A 358 -0.15 18.43 6.32
N MET A 359 -1.26 17.88 5.87
CA MET A 359 -1.90 16.70 6.44
C MET A 359 -2.07 15.62 5.37
N ARG A 360 -2.30 14.39 5.82
CA ARG A 360 -2.61 13.27 4.94
C ARG A 360 -3.61 12.35 5.61
N ALA A 361 -4.70 12.08 4.93
CA ALA A 361 -5.67 11.07 5.31
C ALA A 361 -5.44 9.81 4.48
N SER A 362 -4.97 8.74 5.11
CA SER A 362 -4.86 7.44 4.46
C SER A 362 -6.07 6.61 4.88
N ILE A 363 -6.97 6.35 3.96
CA ILE A 363 -8.27 5.75 4.23
C ILE A 363 -8.36 4.28 3.85
N TYR A 364 -7.60 3.84 2.88
CA TYR A 364 -7.52 2.44 2.45
C TYR A 364 -8.88 1.75 2.35
N ASN A 365 -8.88 0.41 2.32
CA ASN A 365 -10.13 -0.34 2.31
C ASN A 365 -10.83 -0.31 3.67
N ALA A 366 -10.06 -0.30 4.76
CA ALA A 366 -10.59 -0.55 6.10
C ALA A 366 -11.28 0.64 6.77
N MET A 367 -10.92 1.88 6.42
CA MET A 367 -11.59 3.06 7.00
C MET A 367 -13.05 3.11 6.53
N PRO A 368 -14.02 3.06 7.44
CA PRO A 368 -15.42 3.20 7.02
C PRO A 368 -15.76 4.63 6.62
N LEU A 369 -16.82 4.80 5.84
CA LEU A 369 -17.32 6.12 5.43
C LEU A 369 -17.59 7.03 6.63
N ALA A 370 -18.06 6.46 7.74
CA ALA A 370 -18.29 7.22 8.98
C ALA A 370 -17.02 7.92 9.48
N GLY A 371 -15.87 7.29 9.35
CA GLY A 371 -14.58 7.90 9.73
C GLY A 371 -14.20 9.07 8.81
N VAL A 372 -14.43 8.93 7.52
CA VAL A 372 -14.19 10.01 6.54
C VAL A 372 -15.14 11.18 6.79
N LYS A 373 -16.41 10.89 7.08
CA LYS A 373 -17.39 11.93 7.44
C LYS A 373 -16.99 12.67 8.73
N ALA A 374 -16.53 11.93 9.74
CA ALA A 374 -16.03 12.52 10.98
C ALA A 374 -14.85 13.48 10.71
N LEU A 375 -13.95 13.09 9.83
CA LEU A 375 -12.82 13.94 9.42
C LEU A 375 -13.31 15.22 8.75
N VAL A 376 -14.21 15.11 7.79
CA VAL A 376 -14.74 16.29 7.06
C VAL A 376 -15.49 17.24 8.02
N GLU A 377 -16.27 16.72 8.95
CA GLU A 377 -16.94 17.56 9.96
C GLU A 377 -15.93 18.31 10.84
N PHE A 378 -14.87 17.63 11.26
CA PHE A 378 -13.77 18.28 11.98
C PHE A 378 -13.10 19.36 11.11
N MET A 379 -12.83 19.07 9.84
CA MET A 379 -12.19 20.01 8.91
C MET A 379 -13.05 21.28 8.72
N LYS A 380 -14.34 21.13 8.60
CA LYS A 380 -15.27 22.27 8.48
C LYS A 380 -15.19 23.17 9.71
N LYS A 381 -15.26 22.58 10.90
CA LYS A 381 -15.18 23.31 12.16
C LYS A 381 -13.85 24.02 12.32
N PHE A 382 -12.74 23.30 12.04
CA PHE A 382 -11.41 23.88 12.13
C PHE A 382 -11.23 25.07 11.17
N ALA A 383 -11.74 24.96 9.94
CA ALA A 383 -11.68 26.04 8.96
C ALA A 383 -12.42 27.29 9.43
N GLU A 384 -13.60 27.14 10.01
CA GLU A 384 -14.36 28.28 10.55
C GLU A 384 -13.64 28.97 11.71
N GLU A 385 -13.03 28.21 12.59
CA GLU A 385 -12.32 28.71 13.78
C GLU A 385 -10.95 29.33 13.46
N ASN A 386 -10.39 29.09 12.27
CA ASN A 386 -9.04 29.48 11.90
C ASN A 386 -8.94 30.25 10.58
N LYS A 387 -10.00 30.96 10.22
CA LYS A 387 -10.04 31.79 9.00
C LYS A 387 -8.99 32.91 9.04
#